data_75ba6591aeffa68d239b7d6498030ecd
#
_entry.id   75ba6591aeffa68d239b7d6498030ecd
#
_cell.length_a   1.000
_cell.length_b   1.000
_cell.length_c   1.000
_cell.angle_alpha   90.00
_cell.angle_beta   90.00
_cell.angle_gamma   90.00
#
_symmetry.space_group_name_H-M   'P 1'
#
loop_
_entity.id
_entity.type
_entity.pdbx_description
1 polymer ?
#
loop_
_entity_poly.entity_id
_entity_poly.type
_entity_poly.pdbx_seq_one_letter_code
_entity_poly.pdbx_strand_id
1 'polypeptide(L)'
;MEDSGVHFERLTAKARLIPRTRQRMIFWMRRFLQWFFRNRQSGAITIGQTPNLVLWIVIVGSALIWAWHPAGRLGAALEIVVKAAIFVWAVDEVWRGVNPWRCCLGAAVLGYELAAML
;
A
#
# COMPACT_ATOMS: atom_id res chain seq x y z
N MET A 1 38.82 33.43 -12.92
CA MET A 1 37.58 33.87 -12.25
C MET A 1 36.39 33.90 -13.21
N GLU A 2 36.53 33.38 -14.41
CA GLU A 2 35.56 33.43 -15.54
C GLU A 2 34.76 32.12 -15.74
N ASP A 3 35.07 31.07 -15.02
CA ASP A 3 34.53 29.71 -15.30
C ASP A 3 33.18 29.40 -14.59
N SER A 4 32.82 30.17 -13.58
CA SER A 4 31.59 29.93 -12.80
C SER A 4 30.31 30.35 -13.56
N GLY A 5 30.39 31.36 -14.42
CA GLY A 5 29.26 31.85 -15.21
C GLY A 5 28.86 30.86 -16.31
N VAL A 6 29.83 30.28 -17.01
CA VAL A 6 29.59 29.31 -18.08
C VAL A 6 29.00 28.00 -17.52
N HIS A 7 29.40 27.61 -16.34
CA HIS A 7 28.88 26.40 -15.69
C HIS A 7 27.40 26.58 -15.28
N PHE A 8 27.06 27.74 -14.73
CA PHE A 8 25.69 28.08 -14.32
C PHE A 8 24.75 28.19 -15.54
N GLU A 9 25.20 28.80 -16.64
CA GLU A 9 24.43 28.86 -17.89
C GLU A 9 24.19 27.49 -18.51
N ARG A 10 25.16 26.58 -18.46
CA ARG A 10 24.99 25.19 -18.95
C ARG A 10 23.97 24.41 -18.12
N LEU A 11 23.96 24.59 -16.81
CA LEU A 11 22.98 23.94 -15.93
C LEU A 11 21.55 24.46 -16.17
N THR A 12 21.39 25.77 -16.37
CA THR A 12 20.09 26.38 -16.68
C THR A 12 19.60 26.02 -18.09
N ALA A 13 20.51 25.92 -19.07
CA ALA A 13 20.18 25.44 -20.41
C ALA A 13 19.75 23.97 -20.42
N LYS A 14 20.43 23.13 -19.64
CA LYS A 14 20.09 21.69 -19.51
C LYS A 14 18.71 21.50 -18.82
N ALA A 15 18.37 22.36 -17.87
CA ALA A 15 17.05 22.35 -17.24
C ALA A 15 15.91 22.74 -18.21
N ARG A 16 16.20 23.56 -19.24
CA ARG A 16 15.23 23.96 -20.29
C ARG A 16 14.98 22.88 -21.35
N LEU A 17 15.83 21.84 -21.41
CA LEU A 17 15.75 20.78 -22.43
C LEU A 17 14.78 19.65 -22.06
N ILE A 18 14.14 19.69 -20.87
CA ILE A 18 13.09 18.73 -20.54
C ILE A 18 11.84 19.12 -21.32
N PRO A 19 11.35 18.28 -22.25
CA PRO A 19 10.13 18.57 -23.02
C PRO A 19 8.98 18.93 -22.08
N ARG A 20 8.24 19.99 -22.38
CA ARG A 20 7.10 20.46 -21.58
C ARG A 20 6.09 19.33 -21.30
N THR A 21 5.94 18.40 -22.24
CA THR A 21 5.11 17.19 -22.09
C THR A 21 5.61 16.28 -20.96
N ARG A 22 6.93 16.07 -20.86
CA ARG A 22 7.54 15.26 -19.79
C ARG A 22 7.38 15.90 -18.42
N GLN A 23 7.53 17.24 -18.34
CA GLN A 23 7.32 17.98 -17.10
C GLN A 23 5.86 17.88 -16.63
N ARG A 24 4.90 18.02 -17.56
CA ARG A 24 3.48 17.87 -17.27
C ARG A 24 3.14 16.46 -16.77
N MET A 25 3.69 15.43 -17.43
CA MET A 25 3.48 14.03 -17.03
C MET A 25 4.03 13.76 -15.62
N ILE A 26 5.25 14.21 -15.31
CA ILE A 26 5.87 14.09 -13.99
C ILE A 26 5.03 14.81 -12.92
N PHE A 27 4.51 15.99 -13.24
CA PHE A 27 3.66 16.76 -12.33
C PHE A 27 2.34 16.02 -12.00
N TRP A 28 1.66 15.48 -13.03
CA TRP A 28 0.43 14.72 -12.84
C TRP A 28 0.67 13.40 -12.10
N MET A 29 1.77 12.72 -12.41
CA MET A 29 2.15 11.49 -11.72
C MET A 29 2.45 11.74 -10.24
N ARG A 30 3.17 12.81 -9.91
CA ARG A 30 3.41 13.21 -8.51
C ARG A 30 2.11 13.54 -7.77
N ARG A 31 1.21 14.30 -8.39
CA ARG A 31 -0.11 14.60 -7.79
C ARG A 31 -0.94 13.35 -7.58
N PHE A 32 -0.95 12.43 -8.55
CA PHE A 32 -1.64 11.16 -8.43
C PHE A 32 -1.07 10.32 -7.28
N LEU A 33 0.25 10.14 -7.22
CA LEU A 33 0.90 9.37 -6.16
C LEU A 33 0.65 9.99 -4.77
N GLN A 34 0.73 11.32 -4.66
CA GLN A 34 0.42 12.01 -3.42
C GLN A 34 -1.04 11.79 -3.01
N TRP A 35 -1.99 11.92 -3.92
CA TRP A 35 -3.40 11.68 -3.64
C TRP A 35 -3.65 10.21 -3.25
N PHE A 36 -3.02 9.26 -3.96
CA PHE A 36 -3.24 7.84 -3.79
C PHE A 36 -2.68 7.30 -2.46
N PHE A 37 -1.50 7.78 -2.05
CA PHE A 37 -0.82 7.32 -0.84
C PHE A 37 -0.94 8.27 0.36
N ARG A 38 -1.51 9.46 0.18
CA ARG A 38 -1.63 10.44 1.25
C ARG A 38 -2.68 10.02 2.26
N ASN A 39 -2.29 9.92 3.52
CA ASN A 39 -3.18 9.66 4.64
C ASN A 39 -4.12 10.87 4.84
N ARG A 40 -5.42 10.63 4.84
CA ARG A 40 -6.45 11.66 5.01
C ARG A 40 -6.46 12.29 6.40
N GLN A 41 -5.95 11.57 7.40
CA GLN A 41 -5.93 12.03 8.80
C GLN A 41 -4.64 12.78 9.15
N SER A 42 -3.47 12.25 8.76
CA SER A 42 -2.16 12.83 9.10
C SER A 42 -1.55 13.70 8.00
N GLY A 43 -2.06 13.60 6.77
CA GLY A 43 -1.51 14.29 5.59
C GLY A 43 -0.16 13.71 5.09
N ALA A 44 0.44 12.76 5.81
CA ALA A 44 1.69 12.11 5.44
C ALA A 44 1.46 11.02 4.38
N ILE A 45 2.51 10.69 3.61
CA ILE A 45 2.47 9.52 2.71
C ILE A 45 2.54 8.27 3.58
N THR A 46 1.50 7.41 3.47
CA THR A 46 1.38 6.18 4.26
C THR A 46 1.14 5.00 3.34
N ILE A 47 2.16 4.15 3.20
CA ILE A 47 2.08 2.88 2.44
C ILE A 47 1.62 1.76 3.37
N GLY A 48 2.12 1.74 4.60
CA GLY A 48 1.77 0.79 5.65
C GLY A 48 1.53 1.48 6.98
N GLN A 49 0.78 0.82 7.84
CA GLN A 49 0.56 1.22 9.24
C GLN A 49 0.93 0.06 10.14
N THR A 50 1.19 0.36 11.42
CA THR A 50 1.35 -0.68 12.44
C THR A 50 0.12 -1.59 12.43
N PRO A 51 0.32 -2.92 12.44
CA PRO A 51 -0.79 -3.87 12.41
C PRO A 51 -1.75 -3.63 13.58
N ASN A 52 -3.06 -3.58 13.29
CA ASN A 52 -4.09 -3.62 14.32
C ASN A 52 -4.23 -5.04 14.88
N LEU A 53 -5.02 -5.20 15.94
CA LEU A 53 -5.22 -6.50 16.60
C LEU A 53 -5.67 -7.59 15.61
N VAL A 54 -6.58 -7.25 14.70
CA VAL A 54 -7.11 -8.19 13.71
C VAL A 54 -6.01 -8.67 12.76
N LEU A 55 -5.16 -7.75 12.28
CA LEU A 55 -4.04 -8.10 11.42
C LEU A 55 -2.96 -8.90 12.18
N TRP A 56 -2.76 -8.65 13.48
CA TRP A 56 -1.92 -9.49 14.32
C TRP A 56 -2.43 -10.91 14.42
N ILE A 57 -3.74 -11.13 14.54
CA ILE A 57 -4.35 -12.47 14.52
C ILE A 57 -4.04 -13.17 13.19
N VAL A 58 -4.13 -12.48 12.06
CA VAL A 58 -3.76 -13.02 10.75
C VAL A 58 -2.29 -13.41 10.71
N ILE A 59 -1.38 -12.51 11.11
CA ILE A 59 0.07 -12.74 11.06
C ILE A 59 0.46 -13.93 11.94
N VAL A 60 0.06 -13.92 13.21
CA VAL A 60 0.41 -14.96 14.18
C VAL A 60 -0.26 -16.28 13.81
N GLY A 61 -1.55 -16.26 13.47
CA GLY A 61 -2.29 -17.46 13.08
C GLY A 61 -1.71 -18.11 11.82
N SER A 62 -1.39 -17.32 10.80
CA SER A 62 -0.75 -17.83 9.58
C SER A 62 0.64 -18.40 9.85
N ALA A 63 1.44 -17.74 10.70
CA ALA A 63 2.75 -18.23 11.12
C ALA A 63 2.65 -19.57 11.87
N LEU A 64 1.66 -19.72 12.75
CA LEU A 64 1.39 -20.97 13.47
C LEU A 64 0.97 -22.09 12.51
N ILE A 65 0.09 -21.82 11.56
CA ILE A 65 -0.32 -22.79 10.53
C ILE A 65 0.91 -23.23 9.73
N TRP A 66 1.73 -22.27 9.30
CA TRP A 66 2.92 -22.55 8.48
C TRP A 66 4.00 -23.32 9.23
N ALA A 67 4.28 -22.97 10.49
CA ALA A 67 5.37 -23.56 11.27
C ALA A 67 5.01 -24.91 11.90
N TRP A 68 3.77 -25.06 12.34
CA TRP A 68 3.34 -26.24 13.11
C TRP A 68 2.49 -27.22 12.31
N HIS A 69 1.88 -26.79 11.21
CA HIS A 69 1.00 -27.61 10.37
C HIS A 69 -0.04 -28.40 11.19
N PRO A 70 -0.82 -27.73 12.06
CA PRO A 70 -1.74 -28.42 12.95
C PRO A 70 -2.80 -29.20 12.16
N ALA A 71 -3.00 -30.47 12.51
CA ALA A 71 -3.95 -31.34 11.85
C ALA A 71 -5.28 -31.44 12.61
N GLY A 72 -6.30 -31.98 11.95
CA GLY A 72 -7.60 -32.27 12.55
C GLY A 72 -8.39 -31.02 12.92
N ARG A 73 -9.16 -31.11 14.01
CA ARG A 73 -10.08 -30.03 14.44
C ARG A 73 -9.36 -28.73 14.79
N LEU A 74 -8.16 -28.83 15.37
CA LEU A 74 -7.38 -27.65 15.75
C LEU A 74 -6.90 -26.88 14.53
N GLY A 75 -6.38 -27.59 13.51
CA GLY A 75 -5.97 -26.97 12.25
C GLY A 75 -7.13 -26.30 11.54
N ALA A 76 -8.26 -26.97 11.42
CA ALA A 76 -9.46 -26.42 10.81
C ALA A 76 -9.99 -25.18 11.58
N ALA A 77 -9.98 -25.21 12.91
CA ALA A 77 -10.40 -24.06 13.72
C ALA A 77 -9.47 -22.85 13.52
N LEU A 78 -8.15 -23.08 13.48
CA LEU A 78 -7.17 -22.03 13.28
C LEU A 78 -7.27 -21.41 11.87
N GLU A 79 -7.48 -22.20 10.84
CA GLU A 79 -7.72 -21.72 9.48
C GLU A 79 -8.99 -20.85 9.40
N ILE A 80 -10.08 -21.27 10.04
CA ILE A 80 -11.33 -20.49 10.08
C ILE A 80 -11.10 -19.16 10.78
N VAL A 81 -10.39 -19.14 11.90
CA VAL A 81 -10.09 -17.91 12.65
C VAL A 81 -9.26 -16.95 11.80
N VAL A 82 -8.22 -17.45 11.12
CA VAL A 82 -7.36 -16.63 10.25
C VAL A 82 -8.15 -16.09 9.07
N LYS A 83 -8.96 -16.90 8.38
CA LYS A 83 -9.81 -16.46 7.27
C LYS A 83 -10.83 -15.42 7.70
N ALA A 84 -11.50 -15.62 8.82
CA ALA A 84 -12.43 -14.66 9.39
C ALA A 84 -11.72 -13.34 9.73
N ALA A 85 -10.53 -13.39 10.31
CA ALA A 85 -9.74 -12.20 10.62
C ALA A 85 -9.30 -11.46 9.35
N ILE A 86 -8.84 -12.15 8.30
CA ILE A 86 -8.52 -11.55 7.00
C ILE A 86 -9.74 -10.83 6.42
N PHE A 87 -10.89 -11.49 6.44
CA PHE A 87 -12.14 -10.91 5.92
C PHE A 87 -12.53 -9.64 6.68
N VAL A 88 -12.53 -9.67 8.01
CA VAL A 88 -12.83 -8.50 8.85
C VAL A 88 -11.84 -7.37 8.58
N TRP A 89 -10.56 -7.67 8.52
CA TRP A 89 -9.52 -6.68 8.21
C TRP A 89 -9.73 -6.07 6.82
N ALA A 90 -10.00 -6.88 5.79
CA ALA A 90 -10.19 -6.41 4.42
C ALA A 90 -11.42 -5.50 4.30
N VAL A 91 -12.53 -5.84 4.96
CA VAL A 91 -13.72 -4.99 5.04
C VAL A 91 -13.41 -3.67 5.73
N ASP A 92 -12.67 -3.70 6.84
CA ASP A 92 -12.27 -2.50 7.58
C ASP A 92 -11.38 -1.57 6.72
N GLU A 93 -10.45 -2.11 5.93
CA GLU A 93 -9.63 -1.34 5.02
C GLU A 93 -10.43 -0.69 3.87
N VAL A 94 -11.42 -1.39 3.33
CA VAL A 94 -12.32 -0.82 2.31
C VAL A 94 -13.14 0.32 2.89
N TRP A 95 -13.65 0.15 4.11
CA TRP A 95 -14.57 1.12 4.72
C TRP A 95 -13.86 2.30 5.39
N ARG A 96 -12.78 2.03 6.10
CA ARG A 96 -12.04 3.00 6.93
C ARG A 96 -10.60 3.25 6.49
N GLY A 97 -10.21 2.76 5.31
CA GLY A 97 -8.86 2.96 4.80
C GLY A 97 -8.48 4.45 4.74
N VAL A 98 -7.32 4.77 5.30
CA VAL A 98 -6.84 6.15 5.45
C VAL A 98 -6.44 6.82 4.14
N ASN A 99 -6.31 6.05 3.06
CA ASN A 99 -6.03 6.54 1.72
C ASN A 99 -6.56 5.56 0.65
N PRO A 100 -6.67 6.00 -0.63
CA PRO A 100 -7.16 5.15 -1.71
C PRO A 100 -6.38 3.84 -1.87
N TRP A 101 -5.06 3.85 -1.65
CA TRP A 101 -4.21 2.66 -1.69
C TRP A 101 -4.71 1.58 -0.73
N ARG A 102 -5.00 1.94 0.52
CA ARG A 102 -5.49 0.99 1.54
C ARG A 102 -6.87 0.44 1.18
N CYS A 103 -7.76 1.28 0.67
CA CYS A 103 -9.06 0.83 0.18
C CYS A 103 -8.92 -0.17 -0.98
N CYS A 104 -8.03 0.08 -1.93
CA CYS A 104 -7.75 -0.85 -3.03
C CYS A 104 -7.15 -2.16 -2.53
N LEU A 105 -6.23 -2.10 -1.56
CA LEU A 105 -5.62 -3.28 -0.95
C LEU A 105 -6.68 -4.14 -0.25
N GLY A 106 -7.53 -3.54 0.57
CA GLY A 106 -8.64 -4.23 1.23
C GLY A 106 -9.60 -4.87 0.23
N ALA A 107 -9.97 -4.13 -0.84
CA ALA A 107 -10.84 -4.64 -1.89
C ALA A 107 -10.22 -5.81 -2.66
N ALA A 108 -8.92 -5.76 -2.94
CA ALA A 108 -8.21 -6.86 -3.61
C ALA A 108 -8.18 -8.13 -2.76
N VAL A 109 -7.87 -7.99 -1.46
CA VAL A 109 -7.86 -9.12 -0.52
C VAL A 109 -9.27 -9.70 -0.35
N LEU A 110 -10.27 -8.84 -0.20
CA LEU A 110 -11.67 -9.27 -0.10
C LEU A 110 -12.13 -10.02 -1.35
N GLY A 111 -11.81 -9.51 -2.54
CA GLY A 111 -12.11 -10.17 -3.81
C GLY A 111 -11.42 -11.52 -3.95
N TYR A 112 -10.17 -11.63 -3.51
CA TYR A 112 -9.44 -12.90 -3.49
C TYR A 112 -10.10 -13.92 -2.57
N GLU A 113 -10.44 -13.55 -1.33
CA GLU A 113 -11.11 -14.44 -0.38
C GLU A 113 -12.47 -14.92 -0.89
N LEU A 114 -13.27 -14.02 -1.47
CA LEU A 114 -14.56 -14.38 -2.07
C LEU A 114 -14.39 -15.33 -3.27
N ALA A 115 -13.43 -15.09 -4.15
CA ALA A 115 -13.13 -15.95 -5.27
C ALA A 115 -12.65 -17.35 -4.84
N ALA A 116 -11.90 -17.42 -3.73
CA ALA A 116 -11.44 -18.70 -3.18
C ALA A 116 -12.55 -19.54 -2.51
N MET A 117 -13.73 -18.94 -2.27
CA MET A 117 -14.90 -19.63 -1.72
C MET A 117 -15.84 -20.21 -2.80
N LEU A 118 -15.67 -19.79 -4.08
CA LEU A 118 -16.46 -20.25 -5.23
C LEU A 118 -15.84 -21.46 -5.88
#